data_40b782763689201a8113ceba615f0705
#
_entry.id   40b782763689201a8113ceba615f0705
#
_cell.length_a   1.000
_cell.length_b   1.000
_cell.length_c   1.000
_cell.angle_alpha   90.00
_cell.angle_beta   90.00
_cell.angle_gamma   90.00
#
_symmetry.space_group_name_H-M   'P 1'
#
loop_
_entity.id
_entity.type
_entity.pdbx_description
1 polymer ?
#
loop_
_entity_poly.entity_id
_entity_poly.type
_entity_poly.pdbx_seq_one_letter_code
_entity_poly.pdbx_strand_id
1 'polypeptide(L)'
;LFRSLYLLLTDPKYAEYSIHVHHVEIVNKEWRHLAERIAVQSIFKYLKDNKYKDFDYSESSITVPAIGNNFLWDTDITSFISGYMSLYGNHTIAFGVNKDDLTRVNSRQMMRATSLFSSFSDPRRKLYPISHLTKQELYDLLPKELSDLSWSCRTPVLENNIWTKCKKCHTCIRLSLLRMVDYKPNT
;
A
#
# COMPACT_ATOMS: atom_id res chain seq x y z
N LEU A 1 0.12 1.15 0.88
CA LEU A 1 1.45 1.73 0.71
C LEU A 1 1.47 3.25 0.97
N PHE A 2 0.68 4.05 0.27
CA PHE A 2 0.77 5.52 0.33
C PHE A 2 0.44 6.13 1.71
N ARG A 3 -0.40 5.49 2.55
CA ARG A 3 -0.72 5.96 3.91
C ARG A 3 0.51 5.94 4.83
N SER A 4 1.33 4.89 4.73
CA SER A 4 2.62 4.84 5.42
C SER A 4 3.56 5.91 4.89
N LEU A 5 3.58 6.11 3.56
CA LEU A 5 4.40 7.16 2.95
C LEU A 5 4.00 8.54 3.48
N TYR A 6 2.70 8.86 3.53
CA TYR A 6 2.23 10.14 4.06
C TYR A 6 2.78 10.39 5.48
N LEU A 7 2.66 9.42 6.39
CA LEU A 7 3.21 9.53 7.74
C LEU A 7 4.74 9.67 7.75
N LEU A 8 5.45 8.90 6.92
CA LEU A 8 6.90 9.02 6.82
C LEU A 8 7.36 10.39 6.32
N LEU A 9 6.52 11.09 5.55
CA LEU A 9 6.82 12.42 5.03
C LEU A 9 6.39 13.56 5.96
N THR A 10 5.46 13.32 6.90
CA THR A 10 4.83 14.38 7.70
C THR A 10 5.10 14.28 9.20
N ASP A 11 5.35 13.09 9.72
CA ASP A 11 5.62 12.90 11.16
C ASP A 11 7.06 13.32 11.49
N PRO A 12 7.28 14.28 12.41
CA PRO A 12 8.60 14.72 12.83
C PRO A 12 9.55 13.61 13.27
N LYS A 13 9.02 12.49 13.74
CA LYS A 13 9.80 11.30 14.10
C LYS A 13 10.66 10.78 12.94
N TYR A 14 10.23 11.02 11.71
CA TYR A 14 10.92 10.58 10.50
C TYR A 14 11.62 11.71 9.74
N ALA A 15 11.76 12.88 10.34
CA ALA A 15 12.34 14.06 9.66
C ALA A 15 13.75 13.81 9.13
N GLU A 16 14.58 13.13 9.92
CA GLU A 16 15.99 12.88 9.61
C GLU A 16 16.23 11.68 8.66
N TYR A 17 15.16 10.91 8.31
CA TYR A 17 15.33 9.75 7.44
C TYR A 17 15.31 10.17 5.97
N SER A 18 16.23 9.65 5.17
CA SER A 18 16.09 9.62 3.72
C SER A 18 15.05 8.57 3.33
N ILE A 19 14.06 8.97 2.54
CA ILE A 19 12.94 8.11 2.15
C ILE A 19 13.13 7.67 0.70
N HIS A 20 13.14 6.36 0.48
CA HIS A 20 13.08 5.76 -0.85
C HIS A 20 11.77 4.97 -0.98
N VAL A 21 10.96 5.32 -1.96
CA VAL A 21 9.70 4.65 -2.25
C VAL A 21 9.92 3.67 -3.40
N HIS A 22 9.68 2.38 -3.13
CA HIS A 22 9.70 1.37 -4.18
C HIS A 22 8.29 0.84 -4.46
N HIS A 23 7.82 0.99 -5.69
CA HIS A 23 6.55 0.45 -6.14
C HIS A 23 6.77 -0.91 -6.83
N VAL A 24 6.08 -1.94 -6.35
CA VAL A 24 6.05 -3.24 -7.00
C VAL A 24 4.75 -3.38 -7.77
N GLU A 25 4.83 -3.32 -9.09
CA GLU A 25 3.70 -3.59 -9.97
C GLU A 25 3.49 -5.09 -10.08
N ILE A 26 2.36 -5.57 -9.56
CA ILE A 26 2.02 -7.00 -9.60
C ILE A 26 1.04 -7.26 -10.74
N VAL A 27 1.56 -7.80 -11.84
CA VAL A 27 0.76 -8.20 -12.99
C VAL A 27 0.19 -9.59 -12.75
N ASN A 28 -1.09 -9.65 -12.47
CA ASN A 28 -1.81 -10.89 -12.19
C ASN A 28 -3.21 -10.86 -12.83
N LYS A 29 -4.02 -11.89 -12.60
CA LYS A 29 -5.38 -11.99 -13.18
C LYS A 29 -6.37 -10.91 -12.73
N GLU A 30 -6.04 -10.12 -11.70
CA GLU A 30 -6.92 -9.04 -11.25
C GLU A 30 -6.87 -7.81 -12.17
N TRP A 31 -5.86 -7.70 -13.02
CA TRP A 31 -5.64 -6.61 -13.98
C TRP A 31 -5.65 -5.21 -13.38
N ARG A 32 -5.50 -5.12 -12.07
CA ARG A 32 -5.56 -3.84 -11.34
C ARG A 32 -4.28 -3.01 -11.44
N HIS A 33 -3.18 -3.60 -11.89
CA HIS A 33 -1.86 -2.97 -11.96
C HIS A 33 -1.85 -1.66 -12.76
N LEU A 34 -2.61 -1.59 -13.87
CA LEU A 34 -2.70 -0.37 -14.68
C LEU A 34 -3.39 0.78 -13.91
N ALA A 35 -4.48 0.48 -13.22
CA ALA A 35 -5.17 1.46 -12.38
C ALA A 35 -4.34 1.88 -11.16
N GLU A 36 -3.60 0.96 -10.57
CA GLU A 36 -2.68 1.23 -9.47
C GLU A 36 -1.51 2.12 -9.91
N ARG A 37 -0.94 1.88 -11.10
CA ARG A 37 0.14 2.71 -11.68
C ARG A 37 -0.32 4.17 -11.83
N ILE A 38 -1.51 4.41 -12.41
CA ILE A 38 -2.08 5.75 -12.55
C ILE A 38 -2.27 6.41 -11.19
N ALA A 39 -2.79 5.67 -10.21
CA ALA A 39 -2.96 6.19 -8.85
C ALA A 39 -1.63 6.56 -8.19
N VAL A 40 -0.59 5.74 -8.34
CA VAL A 40 0.76 6.02 -7.81
C VAL A 40 1.32 7.30 -8.42
N GLN A 41 1.24 7.46 -9.73
CA GLN A 41 1.70 8.67 -10.42
C GLN A 41 0.94 9.93 -9.96
N SER A 42 -0.39 9.81 -9.80
CA SER A 42 -1.23 10.91 -9.33
C SER A 42 -0.90 11.31 -7.89
N ILE A 43 -0.65 10.34 -7.01
CA ILE A 43 -0.23 10.56 -5.63
C ILE A 43 1.13 11.26 -5.57
N PHE A 44 2.09 10.82 -6.35
CA PHE A 44 3.42 11.45 -6.37
C PHE A 44 3.37 12.89 -6.89
N LYS A 45 2.58 13.11 -7.96
CA LYS A 45 2.34 14.47 -8.43
C LYS A 45 1.73 15.34 -7.33
N TYR A 46 0.71 14.86 -6.62
CA TYR A 46 0.10 15.58 -5.51
C TYR A 46 1.12 15.91 -4.40
N LEU A 47 1.91 14.92 -3.98
CA LEU A 47 2.91 15.13 -2.92
C LEU A 47 3.96 16.17 -3.34
N LYS A 48 4.42 16.13 -4.57
CA LYS A 48 5.38 17.09 -5.13
C LYS A 48 4.78 18.50 -5.23
N ASP A 49 3.58 18.64 -5.77
CA ASP A 49 2.91 19.93 -5.95
C ASP A 49 2.61 20.61 -4.60
N ASN A 50 2.36 19.82 -3.56
CA ASN A 50 2.11 20.32 -2.20
C ASN A 50 3.38 20.42 -1.32
N LYS A 51 4.58 20.29 -1.92
CA LYS A 51 5.88 20.49 -1.28
C LYS A 51 6.11 19.62 -0.04
N TYR A 52 5.62 18.37 -0.07
CA TYR A 52 6.01 17.42 0.96
C TYR A 52 7.51 17.13 0.88
N LYS A 53 8.05 16.55 1.97
CA LYS A 53 9.46 16.15 2.03
C LYS A 53 9.83 15.32 0.80
N ASP A 54 11.00 15.60 0.22
CA ASP A 54 11.51 14.87 -0.94
C ASP A 54 11.76 13.39 -0.62
N PHE A 55 11.57 12.56 -1.62
CA PHE A 55 11.85 11.14 -1.58
C PHE A 55 12.32 10.63 -2.95
N ASP A 56 13.16 9.61 -2.91
CA ASP A 56 13.54 8.88 -4.12
C ASP A 56 12.46 7.89 -4.52
N TYR A 57 12.39 7.58 -5.80
CA TYR A 57 11.43 6.64 -6.36
C TYR A 57 12.07 5.63 -7.28
N SER A 58 11.65 4.37 -7.13
CA SER A 58 11.92 3.32 -8.10
C SER A 58 10.73 2.37 -8.22
N GLU A 59 10.69 1.60 -9.30
CA GLU A 59 9.67 0.58 -9.50
C GLU A 59 10.23 -0.70 -10.10
N SER A 60 9.54 -1.79 -9.82
CA SER A 60 9.75 -3.08 -10.47
C SER A 60 8.40 -3.68 -10.86
N SER A 61 8.40 -4.55 -11.86
CA SER A 61 7.22 -5.29 -12.28
C SER A 61 7.47 -6.78 -12.13
N ILE A 62 6.48 -7.47 -11.60
CA ILE A 62 6.50 -8.94 -11.51
C ILE A 62 5.20 -9.52 -12.06
N THR A 63 5.34 -10.42 -13.02
CA THR A 63 4.21 -11.16 -13.57
C THR A 63 4.04 -12.47 -12.80
N VAL A 64 2.87 -12.63 -12.18
CA VAL A 64 2.53 -13.83 -11.41
C VAL A 64 1.52 -14.64 -12.19
N PRO A 65 1.91 -15.80 -12.75
CA PRO A 65 0.96 -16.65 -13.46
C PRO A 65 -0.08 -17.20 -12.49
N ALA A 66 -1.32 -17.29 -12.95
CA ALA A 66 -2.37 -17.98 -12.21
C ALA A 66 -2.11 -19.49 -12.27
N ILE A 67 -1.72 -20.06 -11.15
CA ILE A 67 -1.59 -21.53 -11.00
C ILE A 67 -2.85 -22.03 -10.31
N GLY A 68 -3.82 -22.51 -11.08
CA GLY A 68 -5.12 -22.92 -10.58
C GLY A 68 -5.89 -21.77 -9.92
N ASN A 69 -6.50 -22.05 -8.76
CA ASN A 69 -7.19 -21.04 -7.95
C ASN A 69 -6.30 -20.39 -6.87
N ASN A 70 -5.06 -20.82 -6.76
CA ASN A 70 -4.13 -20.33 -5.75
C ASN A 70 -3.27 -19.22 -6.30
N PHE A 71 -3.16 -18.14 -5.52
CA PHE A 71 -2.28 -17.02 -5.82
C PHE A 71 -1.19 -16.92 -4.76
N LEU A 72 -0.06 -16.39 -5.16
CA LEU A 72 0.81 -15.70 -4.21
C LEU A 72 0.08 -14.42 -3.76
N TRP A 73 0.05 -14.22 -2.47
CA TRP A 73 -0.51 -13.00 -1.90
C TRP A 73 0.41 -11.81 -2.20
N ASP A 74 -0.16 -10.63 -2.35
CA ASP A 74 0.63 -9.40 -2.52
C ASP A 74 1.70 -9.27 -1.43
N THR A 75 1.37 -9.68 -0.20
CA THR A 75 2.30 -9.69 0.94
C THR A 75 3.48 -10.64 0.76
N ASP A 76 3.34 -11.75 0.06
CA ASP A 76 4.43 -12.68 -0.21
C ASP A 76 5.44 -12.03 -1.17
N ILE A 77 4.92 -11.47 -2.26
CA ILE A 77 5.72 -10.80 -3.28
C ILE A 77 6.43 -9.58 -2.70
N THR A 78 5.70 -8.74 -1.97
CA THR A 78 6.29 -7.55 -1.36
C THR A 78 7.31 -7.90 -0.28
N SER A 79 7.11 -8.99 0.48
CA SER A 79 8.08 -9.44 1.46
C SER A 79 9.36 -9.98 0.82
N PHE A 80 9.24 -10.73 -0.28
CA PHE A 80 10.38 -11.22 -1.06
C PHE A 80 11.19 -10.05 -1.62
N ILE A 81 10.56 -9.15 -2.37
CA ILE A 81 11.23 -8.00 -2.99
C ILE A 81 11.85 -7.09 -1.92
N SER A 82 11.15 -6.82 -0.83
CA SER A 82 11.65 -5.98 0.26
C SER A 82 12.86 -6.59 0.96
N GLY A 83 12.85 -7.91 1.18
CA GLY A 83 13.98 -8.64 1.73
C GLY A 83 15.18 -8.55 0.80
N TYR A 84 14.99 -8.79 -0.49
CA TYR A 84 16.02 -8.68 -1.51
C TYR A 84 16.61 -7.25 -1.58
N MET A 85 15.77 -6.22 -1.60
CA MET A 85 16.26 -4.82 -1.59
C MET A 85 17.03 -4.48 -0.32
N SER A 86 16.61 -4.98 0.83
CA SER A 86 17.30 -4.78 2.10
C SER A 86 18.68 -5.45 2.16
N LEU A 87 18.90 -6.47 1.34
CA LEU A 87 20.21 -7.15 1.25
C LEU A 87 21.28 -6.25 0.63
N TYR A 88 20.91 -5.51 -0.43
CA TYR A 88 21.86 -4.69 -1.20
C TYR A 88 22.05 -3.27 -0.66
N GLY A 89 21.15 -2.81 0.19
CA GLY A 89 21.25 -1.52 0.84
C GLY A 89 21.04 -1.67 2.34
N ASN A 90 21.72 -0.92 3.16
CA ASN A 90 21.52 -0.94 4.61
C ASN A 90 20.17 -0.26 4.99
N HIS A 91 19.07 -0.68 4.33
CA HIS A 91 17.77 -0.05 4.43
C HIS A 91 16.89 -0.68 5.51
N THR A 92 16.15 0.17 6.22
CA THR A 92 14.99 -0.26 7.02
C THR A 92 13.75 -0.20 6.12
N ILE A 93 13.00 -1.28 6.07
CA ILE A 93 11.85 -1.41 5.18
C ILE A 93 10.56 -1.11 5.95
N ALA A 94 9.82 -0.09 5.48
CA ALA A 94 8.53 0.29 6.03
C ALA A 94 7.38 -0.45 5.34
N PHE A 95 6.60 -1.19 6.11
CA PHE A 95 5.42 -1.94 5.63
C PHE A 95 4.12 -1.23 6.00
N GLY A 96 3.21 -1.14 5.05
CA GLY A 96 1.91 -0.50 5.18
C GLY A 96 0.85 -1.39 5.85
N VAL A 97 1.18 -2.06 6.94
CA VAL A 97 0.26 -2.91 7.71
C VAL A 97 -0.40 -2.08 8.80
N ASN A 98 -1.72 -2.02 8.81
CA ASN A 98 -2.51 -1.31 9.82
C ASN A 98 -3.11 -2.28 10.86
N LYS A 99 -3.69 -1.74 11.93
CA LYS A 99 -4.26 -2.52 13.04
C LYS A 99 -5.31 -3.53 12.59
N ASP A 100 -6.20 -3.16 11.66
CA ASP A 100 -7.23 -4.08 11.15
C ASP A 100 -6.66 -5.19 10.29
N ASP A 101 -5.53 -4.98 9.64
CA ASP A 101 -4.87 -6.01 8.85
C ASP A 101 -4.23 -7.05 9.78
N LEU A 102 -3.64 -6.64 10.89
CA LEU A 102 -3.06 -7.53 11.89
C LEU A 102 -4.08 -8.52 12.49
N THR A 103 -5.33 -8.08 12.68
CA THR A 103 -6.39 -8.95 13.21
C THR A 103 -6.94 -9.97 12.21
N ARG A 104 -6.64 -9.81 10.92
CA ARG A 104 -7.17 -10.64 9.83
C ARG A 104 -6.14 -11.57 9.20
N VAL A 105 -4.88 -11.27 9.39
CA VAL A 105 -3.81 -12.08 8.81
C VAL A 105 -3.75 -13.43 9.50
N ASN A 106 -3.93 -14.48 8.72
CA ASN A 106 -3.76 -15.82 9.17
C ASN A 106 -2.28 -16.05 9.55
N SER A 107 -2.06 -16.78 10.64
CA SER A 107 -0.71 -17.06 11.18
C SER A 107 0.24 -17.66 10.12
N ARG A 108 -0.26 -18.54 9.23
CA ARG A 108 0.52 -19.13 8.14
C ARG A 108 0.98 -18.09 7.11
N GLN A 109 0.13 -17.11 6.78
CA GLN A 109 0.50 -16.00 5.87
C GLN A 109 1.59 -15.12 6.50
N MET A 110 1.44 -14.80 7.78
CA MET A 110 2.44 -14.01 8.50
C MET A 110 3.78 -14.74 8.59
N MET A 111 3.77 -16.02 8.91
CA MET A 111 4.99 -16.85 8.96
C MET A 111 5.68 -16.89 7.59
N ARG A 112 4.93 -17.12 6.51
CA ARG A 112 5.47 -17.17 5.16
C ARG A 112 6.07 -15.82 4.74
N ALA A 113 5.35 -14.72 4.91
CA ALA A 113 5.84 -13.38 4.60
C ALA A 113 7.08 -13.01 5.42
N THR A 114 7.12 -13.42 6.69
CA THR A 114 8.30 -13.22 7.55
C THR A 114 9.47 -14.06 7.07
N SER A 115 9.26 -15.32 6.73
CA SER A 115 10.31 -16.22 6.23
C SER A 115 10.89 -15.72 4.91
N LEU A 116 10.04 -15.28 3.98
CA LEU A 116 10.47 -14.71 2.69
C LEU A 116 11.37 -13.49 2.88
N PHE A 117 11.01 -12.58 3.77
CA PHE A 117 11.86 -11.43 4.08
C PHE A 117 13.17 -11.86 4.75
N SER A 118 13.08 -12.72 5.77
CA SER A 118 14.21 -13.11 6.60
C SER A 118 15.22 -14.02 5.87
N SER A 119 14.83 -14.59 4.72
CA SER A 119 15.76 -15.30 3.85
C SER A 119 16.83 -14.40 3.23
N PHE A 120 16.58 -13.09 3.20
CA PHE A 120 17.48 -12.10 2.60
C PHE A 120 17.99 -11.06 3.60
N SER A 121 17.25 -10.79 4.67
CA SER A 121 17.53 -9.67 5.56
C SER A 121 17.18 -9.96 7.02
N ASP A 122 17.78 -9.20 7.92
CA ASP A 122 17.46 -9.23 9.33
C ASP A 122 16.01 -8.77 9.56
N PRO A 123 15.15 -9.58 10.23
CA PRO A 123 13.77 -9.21 10.55
C PRO A 123 13.64 -7.90 11.33
N ARG A 124 14.67 -7.48 12.07
CA ARG A 124 14.71 -6.22 12.81
C ARG A 124 14.72 -4.97 11.92
N ARG A 125 15.00 -5.13 10.63
CA ARG A 125 14.95 -4.05 9.63
C ARG A 125 13.53 -3.74 9.12
N LYS A 126 12.51 -4.28 9.76
CA LYS A 126 11.10 -3.98 9.45
C LYS A 126 10.59 -2.85 10.33
N LEU A 127 9.93 -1.89 9.70
CA LEU A 127 9.20 -0.81 10.36
C LEU A 127 7.72 -0.91 9.97
N TYR A 128 6.84 -0.70 10.94
CA TYR A 128 5.38 -0.71 10.74
C TYR A 128 4.77 0.63 11.19
N PRO A 129 4.91 1.69 10.40
CA PRO A 129 4.56 3.05 10.81
C PRO A 129 3.10 3.23 11.22
N ILE A 130 2.20 2.43 10.63
CA ILE A 130 0.75 2.55 10.78
C ILE A 130 0.09 1.37 11.48
N SER A 131 0.87 0.47 12.10
CA SER A 131 0.33 -0.75 12.72
C SER A 131 -0.58 -0.50 13.93
N HIS A 132 -0.46 0.66 14.56
CA HIS A 132 -1.28 1.08 15.69
C HIS A 132 -2.60 1.76 15.26
N LEU A 133 -2.75 2.12 14.00
CA LEU A 133 -3.91 2.84 13.46
C LEU A 133 -4.88 1.89 12.75
N THR A 134 -6.17 2.10 12.96
CA THR A 134 -7.25 1.47 12.20
C THR A 134 -7.36 2.09 10.79
N LYS A 135 -8.10 1.45 9.91
CA LYS A 135 -8.39 2.03 8.57
C LYS A 135 -9.18 3.33 8.65
N GLN A 136 -10.07 3.46 9.64
CA GLN A 136 -10.83 4.69 9.86
C GLN A 136 -9.89 5.82 10.27
N GLU A 137 -9.10 5.64 11.33
CA GLU A 137 -8.12 6.63 11.79
C GLU A 137 -7.14 7.05 10.68
N LEU A 138 -6.72 6.10 9.85
CA LEU A 138 -5.88 6.41 8.69
C LEU A 138 -6.62 7.20 7.61
N TYR A 139 -7.90 6.99 7.47
CA TYR A 139 -8.74 7.74 6.54
C TYR A 139 -8.91 9.19 7.00
N ASP A 140 -9.17 9.38 8.29
CA ASP A 140 -9.36 10.69 8.92
C ASP A 140 -8.08 11.52 8.95
N LEU A 141 -6.93 10.85 9.06
CA LEU A 141 -5.61 11.49 9.08
C LEU A 141 -5.16 12.06 7.73
N LEU A 142 -5.65 11.48 6.63
CA LEU A 142 -5.19 11.85 5.29
C LEU A 142 -5.96 13.05 4.73
N PRO A 143 -5.29 13.96 4.00
CA PRO A 143 -5.97 14.92 3.15
C PRO A 143 -6.98 14.21 2.24
N LYS A 144 -8.17 14.79 2.11
CA LYS A 144 -9.26 14.20 1.32
C LYS A 144 -8.82 13.93 -0.12
N GLU A 145 -8.13 14.88 -0.73
CA GLU A 145 -7.62 14.79 -2.10
C GLU A 145 -6.67 13.60 -2.25
N LEU A 146 -5.74 13.41 -1.32
CA LEU A 146 -4.81 12.30 -1.33
C LEU A 146 -5.53 10.96 -1.12
N SER A 147 -6.54 10.92 -0.26
CA SER A 147 -7.37 9.74 -0.04
C SER A 147 -8.16 9.37 -1.31
N ASP A 148 -8.69 10.36 -2.04
CA ASP A 148 -9.46 10.14 -3.27
C ASP A 148 -8.60 9.61 -4.43
N LEU A 149 -7.33 10.01 -4.50
CA LEU A 149 -6.35 9.48 -5.46
C LEU A 149 -6.00 8.01 -5.20
N SER A 150 -6.25 7.51 -3.99
CA SER A 150 -5.85 6.16 -3.62
C SER A 150 -6.63 5.07 -4.35
N TRP A 151 -5.92 4.01 -4.77
CA TRP A 151 -6.54 2.86 -5.40
C TRP A 151 -6.56 1.65 -4.46
N SER A 152 -7.72 1.01 -4.35
CA SER A 152 -7.90 -0.20 -3.52
C SER A 152 -8.86 -1.21 -4.18
N CYS A 153 -9.44 -0.89 -5.33
CA CYS A 153 -10.35 -1.78 -6.04
C CYS A 153 -9.61 -3.01 -6.57
N ARG A 154 -10.12 -4.20 -6.30
CA ARG A 154 -9.51 -5.48 -6.72
C ARG A 154 -9.93 -5.91 -8.14
N THR A 155 -11.05 -5.41 -8.62
CA THR A 155 -11.60 -5.74 -9.94
C THR A 155 -12.02 -4.45 -10.66
N PRO A 156 -11.03 -3.63 -11.11
CA PRO A 156 -11.34 -2.39 -11.81
C PRO A 156 -12.11 -2.64 -13.11
N VAL A 157 -12.83 -1.62 -13.57
CA VAL A 157 -13.54 -1.63 -14.85
C VAL A 157 -12.97 -0.53 -15.73
N LEU A 158 -12.75 -0.81 -16.98
CA LEU A 158 -12.35 0.17 -17.98
C LEU A 158 -13.59 0.71 -18.70
N GLU A 159 -13.94 1.97 -18.43
CA GLU A 159 -15.08 2.67 -19.04
C GLU A 159 -14.57 3.91 -19.78
N ASN A 160 -14.86 4.01 -21.05
CA ASN A 160 -14.43 5.14 -21.88
C ASN A 160 -12.91 5.44 -21.78
N ASN A 161 -12.09 4.40 -21.77
CA ASN A 161 -10.63 4.46 -21.56
C ASN A 161 -10.18 5.01 -20.19
N ILE A 162 -11.06 5.06 -19.23
CA ILE A 162 -10.77 5.47 -17.85
C ILE A 162 -10.99 4.29 -16.90
N TRP A 163 -9.99 3.99 -16.06
CA TRP A 163 -10.13 2.98 -15.03
C TRP A 163 -11.02 3.48 -13.90
N THR A 164 -12.09 2.75 -13.60
CA THR A 164 -13.06 3.06 -12.54
C THR A 164 -13.09 1.96 -11.49
N LYS A 165 -13.52 2.34 -10.26
CA LYS A 165 -13.70 1.40 -9.15
C LYS A 165 -14.99 0.62 -9.36
N CYS A 166 -14.96 -0.71 -9.30
CA CYS A 166 -16.11 -1.59 -9.58
C CYS A 166 -17.28 -1.45 -8.60
N LYS A 167 -17.12 -0.78 -7.46
CA LYS A 167 -18.10 -0.56 -6.37
C LYS A 167 -18.70 -1.82 -5.73
N LYS A 168 -18.38 -3.01 -6.22
CA LYS A 168 -18.95 -4.29 -5.77
C LYS A 168 -17.96 -5.27 -5.14
N CYS A 169 -16.65 -5.10 -5.31
CA CYS A 169 -15.69 -5.96 -4.63
C CYS A 169 -15.65 -5.64 -3.13
N HIS A 170 -15.22 -6.62 -2.34
CA HIS A 170 -15.13 -6.49 -0.88
C HIS A 170 -14.42 -5.18 -0.42
N THR A 171 -13.36 -4.79 -1.11
CA THR A 171 -12.61 -3.57 -0.76
C THR A 171 -13.41 -2.30 -1.07
N CYS A 172 -14.13 -2.27 -2.19
CA CYS A 172 -14.99 -1.12 -2.52
C CYS A 172 -16.14 -0.96 -1.53
N ILE A 173 -16.82 -2.06 -1.18
CA ILE A 173 -17.90 -2.07 -0.18
C ILE A 173 -17.39 -1.57 1.16
N ARG A 174 -16.24 -2.10 1.61
CA ARG A 174 -15.64 -1.67 2.89
C ARG A 174 -15.30 -0.18 2.92
N LEU A 175 -14.72 0.36 1.84
CA LEU A 175 -14.39 1.78 1.75
C LEU A 175 -15.65 2.68 1.72
N SER A 176 -16.74 2.23 1.11
CA SER A 176 -17.99 2.98 1.15
C SER A 176 -18.56 3.06 2.57
N LEU A 177 -18.43 2.00 3.36
CA LEU A 177 -18.87 1.99 4.76
C LEU A 177 -18.04 2.95 5.63
N LEU A 178 -16.71 3.00 5.44
CA LEU A 178 -15.85 3.98 6.12
C LEU A 178 -16.25 5.42 5.80
N ARG A 179 -16.55 5.71 4.53
CA ARG A 179 -16.99 7.04 4.07
C ARG A 179 -18.37 7.44 4.59
N MET A 180 -19.26 6.50 4.89
CA MET A 180 -20.60 6.77 5.44
C MET A 180 -20.56 7.18 6.92
N VAL A 181 -19.57 6.76 7.67
CA VAL A 181 -19.38 7.15 9.07
C VAL A 181 -19.03 8.64 9.17
N ASP A 182 -18.42 9.23 8.13
CA ASP A 182 -18.09 10.66 8.08
C ASP A 182 -19.31 11.55 7.78
N TYR A 183 -20.43 10.98 7.33
CA TYR A 183 -21.66 11.71 7.10
C TYR A 183 -22.47 11.82 8.40
N LYS A 184 -22.03 12.69 9.33
CA LYS A 184 -22.93 13.26 10.33
C LYS A 184 -23.69 14.38 9.66
N PRO A 185 -25.01 14.27 9.43
CA PRO A 185 -25.79 15.42 9.02
C PRO A 185 -25.63 16.47 10.13
N ASN A 186 -25.20 17.66 9.74
CA ASN A 186 -25.23 18.80 10.64
C ASN A 186 -26.69 18.97 11.10
N THR A 187 -26.98 18.58 12.33
CA THR A 187 -28.19 18.92 13.04
C THR A 187 -28.04 20.33 13.62
#